data_bac9ea1563c7ad1a4d304b4464758f72
#
_entry.id   bac9ea1563c7ad1a4d304b4464758f72
#
_cell.length_a   1.000
_cell.length_b   1.000
_cell.length_c   1.000
_cell.angle_alpha   90.00
_cell.angle_beta   90.00
_cell.angle_gamma   90.00
#
_symmetry.space_group_name_H-M   'P 1'
#
loop_
_entity.id
_entity.type
_entity.pdbx_description
1 polymer ?
#
loop_
_entity_poly.entity_id
_entity_poly.type
_entity_poly.pdbx_seq_one_letter_code
_entity_poly.pdbx_strand_id
1 'polypeptide(L)'
;FKLIKTAWEMCGEDMQTKFANIDNFRHSVLIISGIVDNVYNPQTNEFLQQAKSLKFDKMDNVEFDSVYSNVRETLFELFFSRKCSKEEFYKLVDIYY
;
A
#
# COMPACT_ATOMS: atom_id res chain seq x y z
N PHE A 1 -0.73 -6.43 6.89
CA PHE A 1 0.45 -6.28 6.02
C PHE A 1 1.46 -5.39 6.70
N LYS A 2 2.50 -5.98 7.23
CA LYS A 2 3.49 -5.28 8.08
C LYS A 2 4.15 -4.09 7.41
N LEU A 3 4.43 -4.18 6.12
CA LEU A 3 5.02 -3.09 5.35
C LEU A 3 4.17 -1.82 5.43
N ILE A 4 2.88 -1.93 5.23
CA ILE A 4 1.95 -0.80 5.27
C ILE A 4 1.86 -0.23 6.68
N LYS A 5 1.78 -1.10 7.68
CA LYS A 5 1.75 -0.67 9.08
C LYS A 5 3.02 0.08 9.48
N THR A 6 4.19 -0.42 9.08
CA THR A 6 5.47 0.23 9.34
C THR A 6 5.54 1.60 8.69
N ALA A 7 5.15 1.70 7.43
CA ALA A 7 5.12 2.97 6.71
C ALA A 7 4.15 3.96 7.37
N TRP A 8 2.99 3.49 7.81
CA TRP A 8 2.01 4.32 8.52
C TRP A 8 2.61 4.92 9.79
N GLU A 9 3.31 4.12 10.58
CA GLU A 9 3.97 4.57 11.81
C GLU A 9 5.10 5.57 11.52
N MET A 10 5.79 5.42 10.39
CA MET A 10 6.89 6.29 9.98
C MET A 10 6.44 7.62 9.38
N CYS A 11 5.22 7.71 8.86
CA CYS A 11 4.71 8.91 8.17
C CYS A 11 4.58 10.13 9.06
N GLY A 12 4.36 9.93 10.36
CA GLY A 12 4.15 11.01 11.31
C GLY A 12 2.72 11.54 11.34
N GLU A 13 2.46 12.46 12.27
CA GLU A 13 1.11 12.93 12.57
C GLU A 13 0.45 13.67 11.42
N ASP A 14 1.20 14.45 10.64
CA ASP A 14 0.65 15.22 9.52
C ASP A 14 0.00 14.32 8.49
N MET A 15 0.65 13.23 8.16
CA MET A 15 0.11 12.29 7.19
C MET A 15 -1.02 11.46 7.78
N GLN A 16 -0.90 11.09 9.06
CA GLN A 16 -1.92 10.33 9.76
C GLN A 16 -3.25 11.10 9.90
N THR A 17 -3.17 12.43 10.00
CA THR A 17 -4.37 13.26 10.02
C THR A 17 -5.09 13.34 8.67
N LYS A 18 -4.38 13.22 7.58
CA LYS A 18 -4.98 13.24 6.23
C LYS A 18 -5.79 11.98 5.94
N PHE A 19 -5.42 10.88 6.53
CA PHE A 19 -6.14 9.61 6.43
C PHE A 19 -6.88 9.39 7.74
N ALA A 20 -8.15 9.06 7.69
CA ALA A 20 -8.95 8.87 8.89
C ALA A 20 -8.38 7.79 9.82
N ASN A 21 -7.76 6.75 9.23
CA ASN A 21 -7.19 5.64 9.97
C ASN A 21 -6.24 4.84 9.05
N ILE A 22 -5.60 3.83 9.62
CA ILE A 22 -4.68 2.97 8.88
C ILE A 22 -5.37 2.21 7.74
N ASP A 23 -6.65 1.87 7.87
CA ASP A 23 -7.39 1.17 6.83
C ASP A 23 -7.56 2.04 5.60
N ASN A 24 -7.88 3.32 5.77
CA ASN A 24 -7.96 4.26 4.66
C ASN A 24 -6.60 4.47 3.99
N PHE A 25 -5.55 4.54 4.77
CA PHE A 25 -4.18 4.62 4.26
C PHE A 25 -3.86 3.38 3.42
N ARG A 26 -4.14 2.20 3.93
CA ARG A 26 -3.92 0.94 3.23
C ARG A 26 -4.69 0.88 1.91
N HIS A 27 -5.98 1.24 1.93
CA HIS A 27 -6.80 1.24 0.72
C HIS A 27 -6.23 2.18 -0.34
N SER A 28 -5.83 3.39 0.04
CA SER A 28 -5.26 4.36 -0.89
C SER A 28 -3.96 3.85 -1.51
N VAL A 29 -3.08 3.29 -0.71
CA VAL A 29 -1.80 2.74 -1.19
C VAL A 29 -2.03 1.59 -2.16
N LEU A 30 -2.93 0.67 -1.85
CA LEU A 30 -3.22 -0.48 -2.72
C LEU A 30 -3.85 -0.04 -4.04
N ILE A 31 -4.77 0.93 -4.01
CA ILE A 31 -5.40 1.47 -5.22
C ILE A 31 -4.35 2.13 -6.11
N ILE A 32 -3.48 2.96 -5.56
CA ILE A 32 -2.43 3.63 -6.32
C ILE A 32 -1.41 2.62 -6.87
N SER A 33 -1.13 1.57 -6.12
CA SER A 33 -0.25 0.47 -6.57
C SER A 33 -0.87 -0.39 -7.67
N GLY A 34 -2.14 -0.19 -7.99
CA GLY A 34 -2.85 -0.98 -8.99
C GLY A 34 -3.34 -2.33 -8.50
N ILE A 35 -3.32 -2.56 -7.19
CA ILE A 35 -3.80 -3.81 -6.58
C ILE A 35 -5.27 -3.63 -6.25
N VAL A 36 -6.11 -3.74 -7.28
CA VAL A 36 -7.53 -3.40 -7.19
C VAL A 36 -8.41 -4.47 -7.83
N ASP A 37 -9.64 -4.53 -7.34
CA ASP A 37 -10.75 -5.22 -7.99
C ASP A 37 -11.69 -4.18 -8.57
N ASN A 38 -12.22 -4.46 -9.76
CA ASN A 38 -13.24 -3.63 -10.38
C ASN A 38 -14.61 -4.20 -10.03
N VAL A 39 -15.44 -3.39 -9.36
CA VAL A 39 -16.78 -3.78 -8.95
C VAL A 39 -17.78 -3.04 -9.83
N TYR A 40 -18.64 -3.80 -10.52
CA TYR A 40 -19.68 -3.24 -11.39
C TYR A 40 -20.84 -2.72 -10.56
N ASN A 41 -21.23 -1.47 -10.81
CA ASN A 41 -22.43 -0.88 -10.21
C ASN A 41 -23.55 -0.84 -11.25
N PRO A 42 -24.57 -1.70 -11.14
CA PRO A 42 -25.65 -1.73 -12.14
C PRO A 42 -26.56 -0.51 -12.13
N GLN A 43 -26.57 0.28 -11.04
CA GLN A 43 -27.39 1.50 -10.98
C GLN A 43 -26.81 2.63 -11.83
N THR A 44 -25.47 2.77 -11.84
CA THR A 44 -24.77 3.82 -12.60
C THR A 44 -24.16 3.31 -13.88
N ASN A 45 -24.16 1.99 -14.08
CA ASN A 45 -23.49 1.33 -15.20
C ASN A 45 -21.98 1.64 -15.26
N GLU A 46 -21.37 1.83 -14.12
CA GLU A 46 -19.95 2.15 -13.97
C GLU A 46 -19.22 1.09 -13.17
N PHE A 47 -17.89 1.03 -13.35
CA PHE A 47 -17.02 0.20 -12.54
C PHE A 47 -16.34 1.04 -11.47
N LEU A 48 -16.36 0.56 -10.24
CA LEU A 48 -15.66 1.18 -9.12
C LEU A 48 -14.43 0.37 -8.78
N GLN A 49 -13.31 1.05 -8.54
CA GLN A 49 -12.09 0.41 -8.09
C GLN A 49 -12.10 0.30 -6.56
N GLN A 50 -11.80 -0.88 -6.06
CA GLN A 50 -11.64 -1.14 -4.64
C GLN A 50 -10.31 -1.83 -4.40
N ALA A 51 -9.70 -1.58 -3.25
CA ALA A 51 -8.49 -2.29 -2.86
C ALA A 51 -8.76 -3.79 -2.78
N LYS A 52 -7.91 -4.56 -3.44
CA LYS A 52 -8.04 -6.01 -3.44
C LYS A 52 -7.80 -6.56 -2.05
N SER A 53 -8.60 -7.55 -1.64
CA SER A 53 -8.37 -8.27 -0.40
C SER A 53 -7.15 -9.17 -0.57
N LEU A 54 -6.11 -8.92 0.24
CA LEU A 54 -4.86 -9.69 0.17
C LEU A 54 -4.94 -10.90 1.08
N LYS A 55 -4.85 -12.09 0.49
CA LYS A 55 -4.85 -13.36 1.22
C LYS A 55 -3.46 -13.99 1.06
N PHE A 56 -2.55 -13.61 1.95
CA PHE A 56 -1.14 -14.02 1.87
C PHE A 56 -0.93 -15.52 1.98
N ASP A 57 -1.79 -16.21 2.71
CA ASP A 57 -1.77 -17.67 2.84
C ASP A 57 -2.07 -18.41 1.53
N LYS A 58 -2.69 -17.72 0.56
CA LYS A 58 -3.05 -18.26 -0.75
C LYS A 58 -2.13 -17.79 -1.87
N MET A 59 -1.19 -16.90 -1.57
CA MET A 59 -0.23 -16.41 -2.56
C MET A 59 0.99 -17.30 -2.61
N ASP A 60 1.52 -17.54 -3.83
CA ASP A 60 2.85 -18.10 -3.96
C ASP A 60 3.92 -17.03 -3.71
N ASN A 61 5.18 -17.46 -3.63
CA ASN A 61 6.29 -16.55 -3.34
C ASN A 61 6.49 -15.49 -4.41
N VAL A 62 6.29 -15.85 -5.67
CA VAL A 62 6.46 -14.91 -6.80
C VAL A 62 5.40 -13.83 -6.75
N GLU A 63 4.14 -14.19 -6.50
CA GLU A 63 3.04 -13.25 -6.38
C GLU A 63 3.23 -12.33 -5.17
N PHE A 64 3.62 -12.89 -4.03
CA PHE A 64 3.89 -12.10 -2.82
C PHE A 64 5.01 -11.09 -3.05
N ASP A 65 6.13 -11.53 -3.65
CA ASP A 65 7.26 -10.64 -3.92
C ASP A 65 6.90 -9.51 -4.87
N SER A 66 6.08 -9.78 -5.87
CA SER A 66 5.58 -8.78 -6.81
C SER A 66 4.72 -7.73 -6.12
N VAL A 67 3.77 -8.17 -5.28
CA VAL A 67 2.92 -7.28 -4.50
C VAL A 67 3.76 -6.45 -3.52
N TYR A 68 4.66 -7.09 -2.80
CA TYR A 68 5.52 -6.43 -1.82
C TYR A 68 6.36 -5.34 -2.48
N SER A 69 7.04 -5.66 -3.58
CA SER A 69 7.91 -4.71 -4.29
C SER A 69 7.12 -3.52 -4.84
N ASN A 70 5.94 -3.77 -5.39
CA ASN A 70 5.07 -2.72 -5.93
C ASN A 70 4.60 -1.77 -4.82
N VAL A 71 4.10 -2.31 -3.72
CA VAL A 71 3.63 -1.51 -2.59
C VAL A 71 4.78 -0.72 -1.96
N ARG A 72 5.95 -1.35 -1.79
CA ARG A 72 7.13 -0.70 -1.23
C ARG A 72 7.57 0.49 -2.08
N GLU A 73 7.63 0.33 -3.40
CA GLU A 73 7.96 1.41 -4.32
C GLU A 73 6.94 2.54 -4.27
N THR A 74 5.66 2.22 -4.26
CA THR A 74 4.58 3.20 -4.15
C THR A 74 4.68 4.00 -2.86
N LEU A 75 4.90 3.35 -1.74
CA LEU A 75 5.07 4.01 -0.44
C LEU A 75 6.25 4.98 -0.46
N PHE A 76 7.38 4.55 -1.01
CA PHE A 76 8.54 5.43 -1.11
C PHE A 76 8.25 6.67 -1.96
N GLU A 77 7.71 6.49 -3.14
CA GLU A 77 7.47 7.61 -4.06
C GLU A 77 6.46 8.61 -3.52
N LEU A 78 5.41 8.14 -2.84
CA LEU A 78 4.35 9.01 -2.35
C LEU A 78 4.72 9.74 -1.06
N PHE A 79 5.46 9.09 -0.15
CA PHE A 79 5.58 9.60 1.22
C PHE A 79 7.01 9.82 1.68
N PHE A 80 7.99 9.18 1.09
CA PHE A 80 9.36 9.18 1.62
C PHE A 80 10.44 9.68 0.66
N SER A 81 10.09 9.94 -0.61
CA SER A 81 11.09 10.34 -1.62
C SER A 81 11.85 11.63 -1.28
N ARG A 82 11.24 12.49 -0.47
CA ARG A 82 11.85 13.76 -0.05
C ARG A 82 12.54 13.67 1.31
N LYS A 83 12.39 12.54 2.01
CA LYS A 83 12.89 12.38 3.37
C LYS A 83 14.16 11.55 3.45
N CYS A 84 14.29 10.60 2.56
CA CYS A 84 15.45 9.68 2.55
C CYS A 84 15.65 9.10 1.16
N SER A 85 16.76 8.40 0.97
CA SER A 85 17.00 7.67 -0.28
C SER A 85 16.14 6.39 -0.32
N LYS A 86 15.93 5.88 -1.53
CA LYS A 86 15.21 4.62 -1.74
C LYS A 86 15.87 3.47 -0.98
N GLU A 87 17.20 3.42 -0.99
CA GLU A 87 17.96 2.39 -0.28
C GLU A 87 17.76 2.46 1.23
N GLU A 88 17.77 3.67 1.80
CA GLU A 88 17.54 3.87 3.22
C GLU A 88 16.13 3.44 3.62
N PHE A 89 15.12 3.83 2.84
CA PHE A 89 13.76 3.44 3.10
C PHE A 89 13.59 1.92 3.03
N TYR A 90 14.15 1.29 2.01
CA TYR A 90 14.05 -0.16 1.83
C TYR A 90 14.71 -0.91 2.98
N LYS A 91 15.84 -0.45 3.47
CA LYS A 91 16.47 -1.05 4.64
C LYS A 91 15.60 -0.97 5.89
N LEU A 92 14.92 0.17 6.09
CA LEU A 92 14.07 0.37 7.26
C LEU A 92 12.84 -0.54 7.24
N VAL A 93 12.20 -0.69 6.10
CA VAL A 93 10.99 -1.51 6.00
C VAL A 93 11.29 -2.99 5.87
N ASP A 94 12.40 -3.36 5.24
CA ASP A 94 12.77 -4.77 5.01
C ASP A 94 13.19 -5.50 6.30
N ILE A 95 13.51 -4.77 7.37
CA ILE A 95 13.76 -5.37 8.69
C ILE A 95 12.55 -6.20 9.15
N TYR A 96 11.35 -5.81 8.75
CA TYR A 96 10.10 -6.47 9.15
C TYR A 96 9.61 -7.50 8.14
N TYR A 97 10.36 -7.71 7.11
CA TYR A 97 10.06 -8.70 6.06
C TYR A 97 10.49 -10.12 6.48
#